data_f0826cf619cbc8229f4babe487401edf
#
_entry.id   f0826cf619cbc8229f4babe487401edf
#
_cell.length_a   1.000
_cell.length_b   1.000
_cell.length_c   1.000
_cell.angle_alpha   90.00
_cell.angle_beta   90.00
_cell.angle_gamma   90.00
#
_symmetry.space_group_name_H-M   'P 1'
#
loop_
_entity.id
_entity.type
_entity.pdbx_description
1 polymer ?
#
loop_
_entity_poly.entity_id
_entity_poly.type
_entity_poly.pdbx_seq_one_letter_code
_entity_poly.pdbx_strand_id
1 'polypeptide(L)'
;MSGRWSVRPRSAGRRGRPWLVLRGRDREAVLWNGPVLELHRRALARVGPDVLADPPDLDRMVANVRREPAGRELGEALLDQRLVAGIGNTWRCEALWQARLSPWRPLGETADAELRAALEAAAALMRGSLAGRRSRNAVYRRAGRACPRCGATIRSRGQGDANRIAYWCPGCQV
;
A
#
# COMPACT_ATOMS: atom_id res chain seq x y z
N MET A 1 -8.64 3.88 -5.58
CA MET A 1 -9.28 3.38 -6.81
C MET A 1 -10.60 2.71 -6.43
N SER A 2 -11.70 3.20 -6.95
CA SER A 2 -13.06 2.73 -6.64
C SER A 2 -13.71 2.10 -7.87
N GLY A 3 -13.12 1.10 -8.43
CA GLY A 3 -13.67 0.32 -9.53
C GLY A 3 -13.52 -1.17 -9.25
N ARG A 4 -14.45 -1.98 -9.77
CA ARG A 4 -14.40 -3.44 -9.63
C ARG A 4 -13.87 -4.06 -10.92
N TRP A 5 -12.71 -4.71 -10.84
CA TRP A 5 -12.15 -5.51 -11.91
C TRP A 5 -12.63 -6.96 -11.82
N SER A 6 -12.89 -7.57 -12.96
CA SER A 6 -13.09 -9.01 -13.10
C SER A 6 -12.33 -9.52 -14.31
N VAL A 7 -11.69 -10.69 -14.18
CA VAL A 7 -11.02 -11.38 -15.30
C VAL A 7 -11.82 -12.62 -15.63
N ARG A 8 -12.17 -12.79 -16.93
CA ARG A 8 -13.00 -13.89 -17.40
C ARG A 8 -12.60 -14.37 -18.79
N PRO A 9 -13.01 -15.56 -19.24
CA PRO A 9 -12.86 -16.00 -20.62
C PRO A 9 -13.56 -15.03 -21.58
N ARG A 10 -13.00 -14.81 -22.77
CA ARG A 10 -13.62 -13.98 -23.82
C ARG A 10 -14.97 -14.52 -24.31
N SER A 11 -15.16 -15.83 -24.22
CA SER A 11 -16.42 -16.52 -24.56
C SER A 11 -17.56 -16.26 -23.57
N ALA A 12 -17.26 -15.74 -22.37
CA ALA A 12 -18.30 -15.42 -21.39
C ALA A 12 -19.15 -14.23 -21.88
N GLY A 13 -20.45 -14.45 -22.05
CA GLY A 13 -21.41 -13.43 -22.48
C GLY A 13 -21.35 -12.17 -21.62
N ARG A 14 -21.62 -11.00 -22.21
CA ARG A 14 -21.62 -9.71 -21.49
C ARG A 14 -23.00 -9.43 -20.94
N ARG A 15 -23.08 -9.16 -19.65
CA ARG A 15 -24.25 -8.55 -19.02
C ARG A 15 -23.86 -7.14 -18.55
N GLY A 16 -24.56 -6.12 -19.02
CA GLY A 16 -24.33 -4.72 -18.63
C GLY A 16 -23.30 -3.97 -19.49
N ARG A 17 -23.08 -2.68 -19.18
CA ARG A 17 -22.10 -1.78 -19.85
C ARG A 17 -20.86 -1.61 -18.96
N PRO A 18 -19.74 -2.26 -19.26
CA PRO A 18 -18.49 -2.02 -18.55
C PRO A 18 -17.87 -0.66 -18.94
N TRP A 19 -17.09 -0.07 -18.04
CA TRP A 19 -16.33 1.15 -18.29
C TRP A 19 -15.15 0.93 -19.23
N LEU A 20 -14.42 -0.19 -18.99
CA LEU A 20 -13.26 -0.55 -19.81
C LEU A 20 -13.19 -2.07 -19.94
N VAL A 21 -12.78 -2.52 -21.13
CA VAL A 21 -12.47 -3.92 -21.40
C VAL A 21 -11.09 -4.00 -22.01
N LEU A 22 -10.17 -4.67 -21.32
CA LEU A 22 -8.85 -5.04 -21.85
C LEU A 22 -8.91 -6.48 -22.33
N ARG A 23 -8.60 -6.72 -23.60
CA ARG A 23 -8.69 -8.04 -24.23
C ARG A 23 -7.30 -8.62 -24.48
N GLY A 24 -7.03 -9.78 -23.88
CA GLY A 24 -5.93 -10.65 -24.24
C GLY A 24 -6.37 -11.70 -25.28
N ARG A 25 -5.52 -12.72 -25.50
CA ARG A 25 -5.81 -13.79 -26.47
C ARG A 25 -7.08 -14.56 -26.08
N ASP A 26 -7.15 -15.09 -24.88
CA ASP A 26 -8.21 -16.01 -24.42
C ASP A 26 -9.07 -15.43 -23.29
N ARG A 27 -8.61 -14.35 -22.65
CA ARG A 27 -9.25 -13.73 -21.50
C ARG A 27 -9.45 -12.23 -21.72
N GLU A 28 -10.41 -11.67 -21.00
CA GLU A 28 -10.61 -10.23 -20.93
C GLU A 28 -10.67 -9.78 -19.46
N ALA A 29 -10.07 -8.62 -19.17
CA ALA A 29 -10.24 -7.91 -17.89
C ALA A 29 -11.28 -6.81 -18.09
N VAL A 30 -12.27 -6.77 -17.20
CA VAL A 30 -13.41 -5.88 -17.31
C VAL A 30 -13.47 -4.99 -16.07
N LEU A 31 -13.49 -3.67 -16.28
CA LEU A 31 -13.67 -2.67 -15.23
C LEU A 31 -15.12 -2.23 -15.16
N TRP A 32 -15.71 -2.34 -13.99
CA TRP A 32 -17.06 -1.88 -13.66
C TRP A 32 -16.99 -0.68 -12.71
N ASN A 33 -17.83 0.33 -12.93
CA ASN A 33 -17.99 1.49 -12.04
C ASN A 33 -16.69 2.24 -11.74
N GLY A 34 -15.85 2.46 -12.74
CA GLY A 34 -14.68 3.32 -12.59
C GLY A 34 -15.11 4.80 -12.58
N PRO A 35 -14.87 5.56 -11.49
CA PRO A 35 -15.33 6.95 -11.41
C PRO A 35 -14.58 7.89 -12.35
N VAL A 36 -13.33 7.57 -12.66
CA VAL A 36 -12.48 8.33 -13.59
C VAL A 36 -11.62 7.37 -14.39
N LEU A 37 -11.61 7.52 -15.71
CA LEU A 37 -10.69 6.86 -16.63
C LEU A 37 -10.05 7.93 -17.50
N GLU A 38 -8.80 8.24 -17.22
CA GLU A 38 -8.00 9.19 -17.99
C GLU A 38 -6.78 8.49 -18.56
N LEU A 39 -6.52 8.72 -19.84
CA LEU A 39 -5.32 8.23 -20.52
C LEU A 39 -4.24 9.32 -20.49
N HIS A 40 -3.35 9.26 -19.51
CA HIS A 40 -2.27 10.23 -19.36
C HIS A 40 -0.92 9.65 -19.76
N ARG A 41 -0.32 10.17 -20.83
CA ARG A 41 1.06 9.84 -21.21
C ARG A 41 2.09 10.28 -20.14
N ARG A 42 1.77 11.28 -19.28
CA ARG A 42 2.67 11.85 -18.25
C ARG A 42 2.38 11.37 -16.84
N ALA A 43 1.33 10.58 -16.61
CA ALA A 43 0.96 10.17 -15.25
C ALA A 43 2.06 9.33 -14.55
N LEU A 44 2.74 8.48 -15.31
CA LEU A 44 3.83 7.64 -14.80
C LEU A 44 5.10 8.43 -14.43
N ALA A 45 5.33 9.60 -15.04
CA ALA A 45 6.49 10.44 -14.74
C ALA A 45 6.46 11.07 -13.33
N ARG A 46 5.30 11.01 -12.64
CA ARG A 46 5.11 11.52 -11.27
C ARG A 46 5.11 10.41 -10.21
N VAL A 47 5.28 9.17 -10.62
CA VAL A 47 5.30 8.02 -9.71
C VAL A 47 6.73 7.81 -9.20
N GLY A 48 6.86 7.59 -7.90
CA GLY A 48 8.14 7.31 -7.25
C GLY A 48 8.73 5.95 -7.65
N PRO A 49 9.91 5.60 -7.11
CA PRO A 49 10.48 4.28 -7.32
C PRO A 49 9.53 3.16 -6.88
N ASP A 50 9.46 2.09 -7.66
CA ASP A 50 8.61 0.94 -7.36
C ASP A 50 9.26 0.06 -6.27
N VAL A 51 8.53 -0.15 -5.18
CA VAL A 51 8.97 -0.99 -4.06
C VAL A 51 9.19 -2.46 -4.47
N LEU A 52 8.59 -2.89 -5.58
CA LEU A 52 8.75 -4.24 -6.14
C LEU A 52 9.85 -4.34 -7.20
N ALA A 53 10.52 -3.25 -7.56
CA ALA A 53 11.68 -3.30 -8.45
C ALA A 53 12.75 -4.28 -7.91
N ASP A 54 13.53 -4.88 -8.79
CA ASP A 54 14.57 -5.84 -8.42
C ASP A 54 15.94 -5.42 -8.99
N PRO A 55 16.86 -4.90 -8.14
CA PRO A 55 16.67 -4.51 -6.74
C PRO A 55 15.81 -3.23 -6.60
N PRO A 56 15.15 -3.01 -5.45
CA PRO A 56 14.44 -1.76 -5.19
C PRO A 56 15.42 -0.63 -4.89
N ASP A 57 15.17 0.55 -5.44
CA ASP A 57 15.96 1.76 -5.19
C ASP A 57 15.56 2.42 -3.85
N LEU A 58 15.98 1.78 -2.75
CA LEU A 58 15.65 2.24 -1.39
C LEU A 58 16.24 3.61 -1.08
N ASP A 59 17.43 3.92 -1.61
CA ASP A 59 18.10 5.22 -1.38
C ASP A 59 17.26 6.35 -1.95
N ARG A 60 16.77 6.18 -3.17
CA ARG A 60 15.89 7.16 -3.81
C ARG A 60 14.54 7.28 -3.10
N MET A 61 13.98 6.17 -2.60
CA MET A 61 12.74 6.20 -1.81
C MET A 61 12.93 7.01 -0.53
N VAL A 62 13.99 6.74 0.23
CA VAL A 62 14.33 7.48 1.45
C VAL A 62 14.55 8.95 1.13
N ALA A 63 15.34 9.27 0.10
CA ALA A 63 15.59 10.65 -0.32
C ALA A 63 14.30 11.39 -0.73
N ASN A 64 13.36 10.72 -1.40
CA ASN A 64 12.06 11.31 -1.72
C ASN A 64 11.25 11.63 -0.46
N VAL A 65 11.18 10.69 0.50
CA VAL A 65 10.47 10.88 1.76
C VAL A 65 11.08 12.01 2.58
N ARG A 66 12.41 12.17 2.56
CA ARG A 66 13.12 13.25 3.28
C ARG A 66 12.89 14.67 2.73
N ARG A 67 12.35 14.79 1.52
CA ARG A 67 11.94 16.09 0.97
C ARG A 67 10.59 16.56 1.50
N GLU A 68 9.84 15.68 2.15
CA GLU A 68 8.55 16.02 2.75
C GLU A 68 8.74 16.74 4.10
N PRO A 69 7.74 17.52 4.55
CA PRO A 69 7.79 18.19 5.84
C PRO A 69 8.08 17.23 6.99
N ALA A 70 8.98 17.60 7.90
CA ALA A 70 9.39 16.76 9.03
C ALA A 70 8.21 16.34 9.94
N GLY A 71 7.16 17.15 10.03
CA GLY A 71 5.94 16.85 10.78
C GLY A 71 4.95 15.93 10.08
N ARG A 72 5.18 15.57 8.78
CA ARG A 72 4.30 14.65 8.07
C ARG A 72 4.36 13.25 8.69
N GLU A 73 3.19 12.63 8.85
CA GLU A 73 3.11 11.30 9.46
C GLU A 73 3.67 10.21 8.55
N LEU A 74 4.45 9.29 9.11
CA LEU A 74 5.10 8.18 8.38
C LEU A 74 4.10 7.33 7.60
N GLY A 75 2.97 7.00 8.22
CA GLY A 75 1.95 6.19 7.56
C GLY A 75 1.31 6.87 6.35
N GLU A 76 1.19 8.18 6.36
CA GLU A 76 0.70 8.97 5.23
C GLU A 76 1.74 9.03 4.09
N ALA A 77 2.99 9.31 4.44
CA ALA A 77 4.10 9.37 3.48
C ALA A 77 4.28 8.06 2.70
N LEU A 78 4.15 6.91 3.38
CA LEU A 78 4.25 5.59 2.72
C LEU A 78 3.09 5.29 1.75
N LEU A 79 1.97 5.98 1.82
CA LEU A 79 0.87 5.85 0.85
C LEU A 79 1.01 6.77 -0.36
N ASP A 80 1.89 7.75 -0.30
CA ASP A 80 2.10 8.70 -1.39
C ASP A 80 2.91 8.05 -2.51
N GLN A 81 2.21 7.69 -3.58
CA GLN A 81 2.80 7.02 -4.74
C GLN A 81 3.83 7.87 -5.48
N ARG A 82 3.94 9.17 -5.17
CA ARG A 82 4.99 10.05 -5.72
C ARG A 82 6.32 9.84 -5.00
N LEU A 83 6.29 9.40 -3.75
CA LEU A 83 7.48 9.12 -2.93
C LEU A 83 7.95 7.68 -3.11
N VAL A 84 7.01 6.74 -2.97
CA VAL A 84 7.23 5.30 -3.10
C VAL A 84 6.04 4.67 -3.83
N ALA A 85 6.28 4.07 -4.99
CA ALA A 85 5.23 3.40 -5.74
C ALA A 85 4.96 1.98 -5.21
N GLY A 86 3.69 1.56 -5.30
CA GLY A 86 3.25 0.19 -5.05
C GLY A 86 2.68 -0.05 -3.65
N ILE A 87 3.08 0.69 -2.62
CA ILE A 87 2.58 0.47 -1.26
C ILE A 87 1.13 0.92 -1.15
N GLY A 88 0.23 -0.03 -0.94
CA GLY A 88 -1.18 0.22 -0.62
C GLY A 88 -1.45 0.11 0.87
N ASN A 89 -2.71 0.41 1.27
CA ASN A 89 -3.09 0.51 2.68
C ASN A 89 -2.83 -0.76 3.49
N THR A 90 -3.02 -1.93 2.92
CA THR A 90 -2.71 -3.20 3.58
C THR A 90 -1.23 -3.29 3.91
N TRP A 91 -0.39 -3.08 2.90
CA TRP A 91 1.06 -3.24 3.04
C TRP A 91 1.69 -2.17 3.92
N ARG A 92 1.19 -0.93 3.89
CA ARG A 92 1.56 0.10 4.84
C ARG A 92 1.35 -0.35 6.28
N CYS A 93 0.14 -0.85 6.63
CA CYS A 93 -0.16 -1.27 7.99
C CYS A 93 0.71 -2.45 8.43
N GLU A 94 0.84 -3.47 7.58
CA GLU A 94 1.62 -4.67 7.88
C GLU A 94 3.12 -4.40 7.95
N ALA A 95 3.67 -3.59 7.04
CA ALA A 95 5.09 -3.23 7.03
C ALA A 95 5.48 -2.40 8.27
N LEU A 96 4.68 -1.41 8.64
CA LEU A 96 4.90 -0.63 9.86
C LEU A 96 4.78 -1.49 11.12
N TRP A 97 3.86 -2.45 11.16
CA TRP A 97 3.79 -3.41 12.27
C TRP A 97 5.03 -4.30 12.32
N GLN A 98 5.51 -4.76 11.17
CA GLN A 98 6.74 -5.56 11.06
C GLN A 98 7.95 -4.78 11.60
N ALA A 99 8.10 -3.54 11.16
CA ALA A 99 9.17 -2.63 11.57
C ALA A 99 9.00 -2.02 12.97
N ARG A 100 7.86 -2.27 13.65
CA ARG A 100 7.51 -1.74 14.98
C ARG A 100 7.37 -0.20 15.03
N LEU A 101 7.07 0.42 13.90
CA LEU A 101 6.94 1.87 13.78
C LEU A 101 5.47 2.29 13.83
N SER A 102 5.19 3.34 14.59
CA SER A 102 3.87 3.95 14.63
C SER A 102 3.54 4.61 13.29
N PRO A 103 2.33 4.40 12.72
CA PRO A 103 1.92 5.14 11.53
C PRO A 103 1.81 6.65 11.78
N TRP A 104 1.69 7.07 13.04
CA TRP A 104 1.52 8.46 13.48
C TRP A 104 2.84 9.17 13.73
N ARG A 105 3.95 8.45 13.72
CA ARG A 105 5.28 9.01 14.01
C ARG A 105 5.66 10.03 12.94
N PRO A 106 6.12 11.24 13.33
CA PRO A 106 6.60 12.24 12.39
C PRO A 106 7.83 11.77 11.61
N LEU A 107 7.96 12.17 10.35
CA LEU A 107 9.14 11.85 9.54
C LEU A 107 10.44 12.38 10.16
N GLY A 108 10.40 13.52 10.83
CA GLY A 108 11.57 14.09 11.51
C GLY A 108 12.06 13.27 12.70
N GLU A 109 11.19 12.44 13.28
CA GLU A 109 11.50 11.54 14.40
C GLU A 109 11.82 10.11 13.94
N THR A 110 11.75 9.83 12.65
CA THR A 110 12.02 8.50 12.08
C THR A 110 13.42 8.49 11.47
N ALA A 111 14.32 7.64 11.95
CA ALA A 111 15.66 7.51 11.38
C ALA A 111 15.62 6.89 9.97
N ASP A 112 16.65 7.17 9.13
CA ASP A 112 16.74 6.58 7.79
C ASP A 112 16.77 5.06 7.80
N ALA A 113 17.45 4.48 8.78
CA ALA A 113 17.49 3.02 8.97
C ALA A 113 16.10 2.43 9.27
N GLU A 114 15.28 3.14 10.07
CA GLU A 114 13.91 2.72 10.38
C GLU A 114 13.00 2.83 9.17
N LEU A 115 13.10 3.93 8.41
CA LEU A 115 12.36 4.12 7.17
C LEU A 115 12.73 3.03 6.16
N ARG A 116 14.03 2.75 6.00
CA ARG A 116 14.53 1.67 5.15
C ARG A 116 13.97 0.31 5.57
N ALA A 117 13.98 -0.02 6.86
CA ALA A 117 13.42 -1.25 7.38
C ALA A 117 11.92 -1.40 7.08
N ALA A 118 11.13 -0.31 7.17
CA ALA A 118 9.72 -0.32 6.79
C ALA A 118 9.52 -0.58 5.29
N LEU A 119 10.34 0.01 4.41
CA LEU A 119 10.30 -0.20 2.96
C LEU A 119 10.69 -1.64 2.58
N GLU A 120 11.73 -2.18 3.18
CA GLU A 120 12.16 -3.57 3.01
C GLU A 120 11.08 -4.56 3.47
N ALA A 121 10.45 -4.30 4.61
CA ALA A 121 9.34 -5.09 5.10
C ALA A 121 8.16 -5.07 4.12
N ALA A 122 7.81 -3.91 3.57
CA ALA A 122 6.77 -3.80 2.54
C ALA A 122 7.11 -4.63 1.30
N ALA A 123 8.33 -4.49 0.77
CA ALA A 123 8.81 -5.24 -0.39
C ALA A 123 8.74 -6.76 -0.15
N ALA A 124 9.24 -7.22 1.00
CA ALA A 124 9.26 -8.64 1.37
C ALA A 124 7.85 -9.24 1.49
N LEU A 125 6.93 -8.52 2.16
CA LEU A 125 5.53 -8.94 2.32
C LEU A 125 4.81 -9.02 0.97
N MET A 126 5.00 -8.01 0.12
CA MET A 126 4.37 -7.94 -1.20
C MET A 126 4.90 -9.02 -2.14
N ARG A 127 6.23 -9.24 -2.21
CA ARG A 127 6.84 -10.34 -2.97
C ARG A 127 6.37 -11.70 -2.46
N GLY A 128 6.25 -11.87 -1.12
CA GLY A 128 5.69 -13.07 -0.53
C GLY A 128 4.27 -13.36 -1.01
N SER A 129 3.43 -12.33 -1.07
CA SER A 129 2.06 -12.45 -1.57
C SER A 129 2.00 -12.79 -3.05
N LEU A 130 2.85 -12.19 -3.89
CA LEU A 130 2.97 -12.51 -5.32
C LEU A 130 3.41 -13.96 -5.55
N ALA A 131 4.30 -14.47 -4.70
CA ALA A 131 4.73 -15.88 -4.72
C ALA A 131 3.67 -16.85 -4.12
N GLY A 132 2.44 -16.40 -3.88
CA GLY A 132 1.35 -17.23 -3.39
C GLY A 132 1.40 -17.54 -1.89
N ARG A 133 2.34 -16.95 -1.12
CA ARG A 133 2.40 -17.11 0.33
C ARG A 133 1.23 -16.35 0.97
N ARG A 134 0.22 -17.09 1.41
CA ARG A 134 -0.92 -16.54 2.16
C ARG A 134 -0.54 -16.41 3.63
N SER A 135 -0.28 -15.20 4.10
CA SER A 135 -0.22 -14.91 5.53
C SER A 135 -1.51 -14.22 5.99
N ARG A 136 -1.92 -14.50 7.23
CA ARG A 136 -2.99 -13.72 7.87
C ARG A 136 -2.43 -12.34 8.21
N ASN A 137 -3.20 -11.28 7.94
CA ASN A 137 -2.83 -9.94 8.35
C ASN A 137 -2.62 -9.90 9.88
N ALA A 138 -1.55 -9.22 10.31
CA ALA A 138 -1.26 -9.04 11.73
C ALA A 138 -2.10 -7.91 12.34
N VAL A 139 -2.29 -6.80 11.61
CA VAL A 139 -3.05 -5.64 12.09
C VAL A 139 -4.14 -5.16 11.12
N TYR A 140 -3.95 -5.28 9.81
CA TYR A 140 -4.88 -4.77 8.83
C TYR A 140 -6.27 -5.44 8.94
N ARG A 141 -7.32 -4.62 9.10
CA ARG A 141 -8.72 -5.05 9.35
C ARG A 141 -8.89 -5.92 10.60
N ARG A 142 -8.05 -5.68 11.61
CA ARG A 142 -8.11 -6.42 12.88
C ARG A 142 -8.32 -5.53 14.11
N ALA A 143 -8.87 -4.33 13.93
CA ALA A 143 -9.24 -3.47 15.05
C ALA A 143 -10.10 -4.21 16.06
N GLY A 144 -9.84 -3.99 17.37
CA GLY A 144 -10.50 -4.68 18.47
C GLY A 144 -9.98 -6.09 18.77
N ARG A 145 -9.09 -6.66 17.93
CA ARG A 145 -8.50 -7.99 18.17
C ARG A 145 -7.14 -7.85 18.86
N ALA A 146 -6.74 -8.91 19.57
CA ALA A 146 -5.41 -9.00 20.16
C ALA A 146 -4.30 -9.01 19.09
N CYS A 147 -3.24 -8.25 19.34
CA CYS A 147 -2.02 -8.27 18.53
C CYS A 147 -1.33 -9.64 18.65
N PRO A 148 -0.95 -10.28 17.52
CA PRO A 148 -0.32 -11.59 17.56
C PRO A 148 1.09 -11.58 18.19
N ARG A 149 1.69 -10.38 18.37
CA ARG A 149 3.03 -10.25 18.96
C ARG A 149 3.00 -9.99 20.46
N CYS A 150 2.12 -9.09 20.95
CA CYS A 150 2.15 -8.64 22.35
C CYS A 150 0.79 -8.72 23.07
N GLY A 151 -0.27 -9.16 22.40
CA GLY A 151 -1.61 -9.27 23.00
C GLY A 151 -2.39 -7.96 23.12
N ALA A 152 -1.75 -6.79 22.97
CA ALA A 152 -2.45 -5.50 23.06
C ALA A 152 -3.54 -5.36 21.99
N THR A 153 -4.61 -4.65 22.31
CA THR A 153 -5.73 -4.45 21.37
C THR A 153 -5.31 -3.58 20.18
N ILE A 154 -5.46 -4.11 18.97
CA ILE A 154 -5.22 -3.40 17.70
C ILE A 154 -6.23 -2.26 17.57
N ARG A 155 -5.74 -1.08 17.24
CA ARG A 155 -6.54 0.13 17.02
C ARG A 155 -6.68 0.46 15.53
N SER A 156 -7.63 1.33 15.21
CA SER A 156 -7.81 1.89 13.87
C SER A 156 -8.29 3.33 13.94
N ARG A 157 -7.80 4.17 13.01
CA ARG A 157 -8.21 5.57 12.85
C ARG A 157 -7.95 6.02 11.41
N GLY A 158 -8.74 6.97 10.89
CA GLY A 158 -8.47 7.64 9.63
C GLY A 158 -7.16 8.43 9.67
N GLN A 159 -6.42 8.47 8.58
CA GLN A 159 -5.14 9.15 8.44
C GLN A 159 -5.04 9.87 7.11
N GLY A 160 -4.45 11.08 7.14
CA GLY A 160 -4.24 11.95 5.99
C GLY A 160 -5.53 12.47 5.34
N ASP A 161 -5.41 13.32 4.32
CA ASP A 161 -6.54 13.96 3.63
C ASP A 161 -7.45 12.95 2.93
N ALA A 162 -6.90 11.83 2.45
CA ALA A 162 -7.67 10.74 1.87
C ALA A 162 -8.42 9.88 2.89
N ASN A 163 -8.31 10.20 4.19
CA ASN A 163 -8.93 9.51 5.33
C ASN A 163 -8.78 7.97 5.25
N ARG A 164 -7.58 7.48 4.88
CA ARG A 164 -7.30 6.05 4.79
C ARG A 164 -7.15 5.45 6.17
N ILE A 165 -7.97 4.46 6.51
CA ILE A 165 -7.95 3.82 7.82
C ILE A 165 -6.59 3.15 8.06
N ALA A 166 -5.83 3.67 9.03
CA ALA A 166 -4.63 3.02 9.56
C ALA A 166 -5.05 2.01 10.64
N TYR A 167 -4.40 0.84 10.63
CA TYR A 167 -4.53 -0.19 11.67
C TYR A 167 -3.16 -0.40 12.29
N TRP A 168 -3.07 -0.36 13.63
CA TRP A 168 -1.79 -0.50 14.32
C TRP A 168 -1.97 -1.11 15.72
N CYS A 169 -0.88 -1.61 16.26
CA CYS A 169 -0.79 -2.09 17.63
C CYS A 169 -0.11 -1.03 18.51
N PRO A 170 -0.79 -0.40 19.48
CA PRO A 170 -0.18 0.62 20.34
C PRO A 170 0.89 0.07 21.29
N GLY A 171 0.93 -1.25 21.51
CA GLY A 171 1.95 -1.88 22.36
C GLY A 171 3.24 -2.30 21.63
N CYS A 172 3.20 -2.37 20.27
CA CYS A 172 4.37 -2.79 19.47
C CYS A 172 4.94 -1.67 18.60
N GLN A 173 4.12 -0.69 18.25
CA GLN A 173 4.43 0.37 17.28
C GLN A 173 4.49 1.69 18.02
N VAL A 174 5.69 2.13 18.30
CA VAL A 174 6.02 3.36 19.04
C VAL A 174 6.65 4.40 18.13
#